data_38150ac21f2fd766d39f16e12c07d349
#
_entry.id   38150ac21f2fd766d39f16e12c07d349
#
_cell.length_a   1.000
_cell.length_b   1.000
_cell.length_c   1.000
_cell.angle_alpha   90.00
_cell.angle_beta   90.00
_cell.angle_gamma   90.00
#
_symmetry.space_group_name_H-M   'P 1'
#
loop_
_entity.id
_entity.type
_entity.pdbx_description
1 polymer ?
#
loop_
_entity_poly.entity_id
_entity_poly.type
_entity_poly.pdbx_seq_one_letter_code
_entity_poly.pdbx_strand_id
1 'polypeptide(L)'
;FRFRKSIDAHIQELLESVDDETLAELEPVFIIGLHHEQQHQELLVTDIKNVFSHNPLHPVFRKRDDRIERREIAPAGYVDFDETTLEIGHGSDDFSYDNEGPRHRALVLPFSLATRPVTNGEYLAFIESGGYTRPEFWLSLGWTTVNEPASGGWEAPLYWVKRDGKWWNFTLSGMRQVDESEPVTHVSYFEADAFANWSGARLPTEFEWERAVAGLPIAGNFVDTQRFHPAPVAAQPNGKLQQMYGDVWEWTRSAYLPYPGYHAAPGALGEYNGKFMSNQMVLRGGSCATSQNHIRPTYRNFFQPEKRWQFTGIRLARDPK
;
A
#
# COMPACT_ATOMS: atom_id res chain seq x y z
N PHE A 1 9.88 -26.65 11.69
CA PHE A 1 11.34 -26.42 11.56
C PHE A 1 12.06 -27.57 10.84
N ARG A 2 11.80 -28.89 11.11
CA ARG A 2 12.49 -30.00 10.43
C ARG A 2 12.18 -30.04 8.93
N PHE A 3 10.90 -29.85 8.56
CA PHE A 3 10.46 -29.83 7.15
C PHE A 3 11.16 -28.70 6.38
N ARG A 4 11.15 -27.47 6.91
CA ARG A 4 11.82 -26.34 6.28
C ARG A 4 13.32 -26.60 6.07
N LYS A 5 14.03 -27.07 7.11
CA LYS A 5 15.46 -27.44 6.98
C LYS A 5 15.71 -28.49 5.91
N SER A 6 14.80 -29.47 5.76
CA SER A 6 14.91 -30.51 4.72
C SER A 6 14.74 -29.88 3.32
N ILE A 7 13.77 -28.99 3.14
CA ILE A 7 13.57 -28.28 1.87
C ILE A 7 14.79 -27.41 1.54
N ASP A 8 15.27 -26.62 2.49
CA ASP A 8 16.43 -25.74 2.29
C ASP A 8 17.67 -26.55 1.87
N ALA A 9 17.90 -27.72 2.50
CA ALA A 9 19.01 -28.62 2.15
C ALA A 9 18.87 -29.19 0.73
N HIS A 10 17.67 -29.64 0.33
CA HIS A 10 17.45 -30.18 -1.02
C HIS A 10 17.57 -29.10 -2.09
N ILE A 11 17.11 -27.87 -1.81
CA ILE A 11 17.28 -26.73 -2.74
C ILE A 11 18.77 -26.43 -2.91
N GLN A 12 19.53 -26.39 -1.82
CA GLN A 12 20.97 -26.17 -1.88
C GLN A 12 21.70 -27.26 -2.67
N GLU A 13 21.38 -28.53 -2.41
CA GLU A 13 21.94 -29.67 -3.16
C GLU A 13 21.59 -29.58 -4.65
N LEU A 14 20.34 -29.21 -4.98
CA LEU A 14 19.90 -29.02 -6.37
C LEU A 14 20.73 -27.94 -7.06
N LEU A 15 20.86 -26.76 -6.45
CA LEU A 15 21.61 -25.62 -7.01
C LEU A 15 23.11 -25.93 -7.19
N GLU A 16 23.68 -26.81 -6.34
CA GLU A 16 25.10 -27.25 -6.43
C GLU A 16 25.33 -28.36 -7.47
N SER A 17 24.28 -29.09 -7.87
CA SER A 17 24.39 -30.30 -8.70
C SER A 17 23.91 -30.16 -10.12
N VAL A 18 23.09 -29.18 -10.44
CA VAL A 18 22.56 -28.95 -11.80
C VAL A 18 23.59 -28.26 -12.68
N ASP A 19 23.49 -28.49 -14.00
CA ASP A 19 24.27 -27.76 -14.99
C ASP A 19 23.69 -26.37 -15.28
N ASP A 20 24.47 -25.54 -15.98
CA ASP A 20 24.09 -24.15 -16.29
C ASP A 20 22.81 -24.05 -17.11
N GLU A 21 22.50 -25.01 -17.97
CA GLU A 21 21.29 -25.04 -18.79
C GLU A 21 20.05 -25.28 -17.92
N THR A 22 20.10 -26.28 -17.05
CA THR A 22 19.05 -26.59 -16.09
C THR A 22 18.89 -25.45 -15.07
N LEU A 23 19.99 -24.83 -14.63
CA LEU A 23 19.93 -23.68 -13.71
C LEU A 23 19.20 -22.50 -14.37
N ALA A 24 19.47 -22.19 -15.63
CA ALA A 24 18.80 -21.11 -16.35
C ALA A 24 17.27 -21.36 -16.50
N GLU A 25 16.85 -22.62 -16.65
CA GLU A 25 15.43 -22.98 -16.68
C GLU A 25 14.75 -22.83 -15.31
N LEU A 26 15.47 -23.10 -14.23
CA LEU A 26 14.94 -23.05 -12.88
C LEU A 26 14.99 -21.66 -12.23
N GLU A 27 15.89 -20.79 -12.68
CA GLU A 27 16.11 -19.46 -12.12
C GLU A 27 14.82 -18.62 -11.97
N PRO A 28 13.95 -18.52 -13.00
CA PRO A 28 12.69 -17.76 -12.85
C PRO A 28 11.77 -18.30 -11.75
N VAL A 29 11.76 -19.63 -11.53
CA VAL A 29 10.94 -20.26 -10.50
C VAL A 29 11.49 -19.94 -9.10
N PHE A 30 12.82 -19.96 -8.93
CA PHE A 30 13.44 -19.57 -7.66
C PHE A 30 13.22 -18.09 -7.35
N ILE A 31 13.39 -17.22 -8.34
CA ILE A 31 13.22 -15.78 -8.17
C ILE A 31 11.77 -15.44 -7.77
N ILE A 32 10.77 -15.99 -8.48
CA ILE A 32 9.37 -15.76 -8.11
C ILE A 32 9.06 -16.33 -6.72
N GLY A 33 9.67 -17.48 -6.36
CA GLY A 33 9.54 -18.07 -5.02
C GLY A 33 10.07 -17.16 -3.92
N LEU A 34 11.22 -16.51 -4.13
CA LEU A 34 11.78 -15.54 -3.19
C LEU A 34 10.89 -14.31 -3.02
N HIS A 35 10.37 -13.78 -4.12
CA HIS A 35 9.43 -12.65 -4.08
C HIS A 35 8.10 -13.03 -3.43
N HIS A 36 7.60 -14.24 -3.67
CA HIS A 36 6.40 -14.76 -3.02
C HIS A 36 6.59 -14.92 -1.51
N GLU A 37 7.76 -15.40 -1.08
CA GLU A 37 8.11 -15.48 0.34
C GLU A 37 8.10 -14.08 0.99
N GLN A 38 8.58 -13.04 0.31
CA GLN A 38 8.55 -11.66 0.81
C GLN A 38 7.12 -11.13 0.94
N GLN A 39 6.20 -11.49 0.04
CA GLN A 39 4.78 -11.17 0.20
C GLN A 39 4.20 -11.84 1.45
N HIS A 40 4.51 -13.12 1.68
CA HIS A 40 4.08 -13.82 2.88
C HIS A 40 4.67 -13.23 4.16
N GLN A 41 5.90 -12.72 4.15
CA GLN A 41 6.49 -12.00 5.28
C GLN A 41 5.69 -10.74 5.62
N GLU A 42 5.27 -9.97 4.63
CA GLU A 42 4.39 -8.82 4.83
C GLU A 42 3.03 -9.24 5.40
N LEU A 43 2.41 -10.29 4.83
CA LEU A 43 1.14 -10.83 5.33
C LEU A 43 1.24 -11.28 6.78
N LEU A 44 2.34 -11.95 7.18
CA LEU A 44 2.56 -12.33 8.57
C LEU A 44 2.61 -11.13 9.53
N VAL A 45 3.20 -10.01 9.10
CA VAL A 45 3.25 -8.78 9.92
C VAL A 45 1.84 -8.20 10.10
N THR A 46 1.03 -8.17 9.05
CA THR A 46 -0.36 -7.69 9.12
C THR A 46 -1.25 -8.63 9.90
N ASP A 47 -1.10 -9.94 9.73
CA ASP A 47 -1.88 -10.94 10.44
C ASP A 47 -1.60 -10.93 11.94
N ILE A 48 -0.32 -10.88 12.34
CA ILE A 48 0.02 -10.81 13.77
C ILE A 48 -0.49 -9.53 14.41
N LYS A 49 -0.48 -8.42 13.67
CA LYS A 49 -1.09 -7.15 14.13
C LYS A 49 -2.59 -7.33 14.36
N ASN A 50 -3.28 -7.95 13.41
CA ASN A 50 -4.71 -8.20 13.54
C ASN A 50 -5.03 -9.12 14.73
N VAL A 51 -4.33 -10.25 14.87
CA VAL A 51 -4.49 -11.17 15.98
C VAL A 51 -4.25 -10.49 17.33
N PHE A 52 -3.21 -9.69 17.44
CA PHE A 52 -2.88 -8.97 18.67
C PHE A 52 -3.86 -7.86 19.00
N SER A 53 -4.48 -7.22 18.00
CA SER A 53 -5.50 -6.20 18.22
C SER A 53 -6.77 -6.74 18.84
N HIS A 54 -7.11 -8.00 18.59
CA HIS A 54 -8.25 -8.68 19.22
C HIS A 54 -7.95 -9.21 20.62
N ASN A 55 -6.69 -9.28 21.01
CA ASN A 55 -6.34 -9.68 22.36
C ASN A 55 -6.56 -8.49 23.33
N PRO A 56 -7.38 -8.64 24.38
CA PRO A 56 -7.65 -7.54 25.32
C PRO A 56 -6.41 -7.01 26.05
N LEU A 57 -5.32 -7.79 26.10
CA LEU A 57 -4.04 -7.35 26.67
C LEU A 57 -3.20 -6.52 25.70
N HIS A 58 -3.59 -6.42 24.42
CA HIS A 58 -2.89 -5.70 23.35
C HIS A 58 -1.36 -5.94 23.39
N PRO A 59 -0.89 -7.19 23.21
CA PRO A 59 0.50 -7.54 23.38
C PRO A 59 1.40 -6.75 22.42
N VAL A 60 2.62 -6.47 22.88
CA VAL A 60 3.65 -5.78 22.10
C VAL A 60 4.47 -6.81 21.34
N PHE A 61 4.50 -6.72 20.00
CA PHE A 61 5.39 -7.52 19.16
C PHE A 61 6.84 -7.02 19.27
N ARG A 62 7.02 -5.69 19.15
CA ARG A 62 8.34 -5.06 19.26
C ARG A 62 8.23 -3.71 19.97
N LYS A 63 8.98 -3.53 21.03
CA LYS A 63 9.07 -2.24 21.72
C LYS A 63 9.76 -1.23 20.81
N ARG A 64 9.20 -0.04 20.73
CA ARG A 64 9.74 1.13 20.06
C ARG A 64 9.66 2.32 21.00
N ASP A 65 10.63 3.23 20.94
CA ASP A 65 10.49 4.54 21.62
C ASP A 65 9.57 5.42 20.74
N ASP A 66 8.29 5.39 21.09
CA ASP A 66 7.22 6.07 20.38
C ASP A 66 6.90 7.41 21.02
N ARG A 67 7.89 8.21 21.32
CA ARG A 67 7.64 9.58 21.77
C ARG A 67 6.96 10.35 20.63
N ILE A 68 5.71 10.75 20.92
CA ILE A 68 4.96 11.61 20.00
C ILE A 68 5.53 13.02 20.18
N GLU A 69 6.31 13.46 19.21
CA GLU A 69 6.70 14.86 19.11
C GLU A 69 5.58 15.62 18.41
N ARG A 70 4.95 16.54 19.12
CA ARG A 70 3.99 17.44 18.49
C ARG A 70 4.73 18.28 17.45
N ARG A 71 4.41 18.04 16.18
CA ARG A 71 4.94 18.79 15.04
C ARG A 71 3.78 19.49 14.36
N GLU A 72 3.95 20.76 14.07
CA GLU A 72 3.06 21.45 13.15
C GLU A 72 3.38 21.00 11.74
N ILE A 73 2.42 20.37 11.09
CA ILE A 73 2.57 19.85 9.72
C ILE A 73 1.91 20.83 8.75
N ALA A 74 2.71 21.37 7.84
CA ALA A 74 2.20 22.21 6.78
C ALA A 74 1.24 21.41 5.86
N PRO A 75 0.20 22.04 5.31
CA PRO A 75 -0.66 21.43 4.29
C PRO A 75 0.17 20.83 3.16
N ALA A 76 -0.30 19.72 2.58
CA ALA A 76 0.35 19.13 1.43
C ALA A 76 0.34 20.10 0.25
N GLY A 77 1.51 20.33 -0.35
CA GLY A 77 1.61 20.96 -1.66
C GLY A 77 1.24 19.98 -2.77
N TYR A 78 1.28 20.44 -4.02
CA TYR A 78 1.05 19.62 -5.20
C TYR A 78 2.18 19.83 -6.21
N VAL A 79 2.51 18.76 -6.93
CA VAL A 79 3.42 18.79 -8.09
C VAL A 79 2.57 18.57 -9.32
N ASP A 80 2.71 19.46 -10.29
CA ASP A 80 1.96 19.43 -11.54
C ASP A 80 2.68 18.59 -12.59
N PHE A 81 1.91 17.84 -13.36
CA PHE A 81 2.35 17.01 -14.46
C PHE A 81 1.55 17.33 -15.72
N ASP A 82 2.25 17.66 -16.80
CA ASP A 82 1.63 17.93 -18.09
C ASP A 82 1.12 16.64 -18.76
N GLU A 83 0.25 16.78 -19.77
CA GLU A 83 -0.16 15.66 -20.63
C GLU A 83 1.06 14.98 -21.25
N THR A 84 1.03 13.68 -21.30
CA THR A 84 2.04 12.89 -22.00
C THR A 84 1.53 11.51 -22.40
N THR A 85 2.10 10.99 -23.49
CA THR A 85 2.02 9.55 -23.79
C THR A 85 3.30 8.90 -23.35
N LEU A 86 3.22 7.90 -22.50
CA LEU A 86 4.38 7.18 -21.99
C LEU A 86 4.15 5.66 -22.01
N GLU A 87 5.24 4.94 -21.87
CA GLU A 87 5.23 3.49 -21.69
C GLU A 87 4.98 3.16 -20.22
N ILE A 88 3.89 2.45 -19.94
CA ILE A 88 3.49 1.96 -18.62
C ILE A 88 3.79 0.48 -18.52
N GLY A 89 4.22 0.05 -17.34
CA GLY A 89 4.56 -1.33 -17.04
C GLY A 89 6.04 -1.64 -17.17
N HIS A 90 6.40 -2.85 -16.73
CA HIS A 90 7.78 -3.31 -16.67
C HIS A 90 8.39 -3.46 -18.06
N GLY A 91 9.63 -3.04 -18.21
CA GLY A 91 10.29 -3.00 -19.53
C GLY A 91 11.79 -3.31 -19.52
N SER A 92 12.30 -3.89 -18.43
CA SER A 92 13.66 -4.42 -18.33
C SER A 92 13.66 -5.95 -18.28
N ASP A 93 14.85 -6.54 -18.30
CA ASP A 93 15.02 -8.00 -18.28
C ASP A 93 15.07 -8.57 -16.86
N ASP A 94 15.00 -7.70 -15.84
CA ASP A 94 14.95 -8.11 -14.44
C ASP A 94 13.54 -8.60 -14.04
N PHE A 95 13.43 -9.16 -12.85
CA PHE A 95 12.18 -9.76 -12.38
C PHE A 95 11.03 -8.75 -12.29
N SER A 96 9.87 -9.16 -12.83
CA SER A 96 8.56 -8.56 -12.59
C SER A 96 7.50 -9.64 -12.45
N TYR A 97 6.40 -9.32 -11.78
CA TYR A 97 5.22 -10.18 -11.85
C TYR A 97 4.52 -10.01 -13.22
N ASP A 98 3.79 -11.03 -13.63
CA ASP A 98 3.06 -11.03 -14.91
C ASP A 98 2.05 -9.87 -15.02
N ASN A 99 1.48 -9.42 -13.90
CA ASN A 99 0.53 -8.30 -13.85
C ASN A 99 1.18 -6.92 -14.05
N GLU A 100 2.51 -6.83 -14.00
CA GLU A 100 3.26 -5.60 -14.29
C GLU A 100 3.47 -5.39 -15.79
N GLY A 101 3.08 -6.34 -16.61
CA GLY A 101 3.21 -6.35 -18.07
C GLY A 101 1.91 -6.74 -18.78
N PRO A 102 1.93 -6.73 -20.13
CA PRO A 102 2.99 -6.19 -20.99
C PRO A 102 3.16 -4.68 -20.89
N ARG A 103 4.38 -4.20 -21.11
CA ARG A 103 4.63 -2.76 -21.23
C ARG A 103 3.86 -2.22 -22.45
N HIS A 104 3.14 -1.12 -22.24
CA HIS A 104 2.25 -0.58 -23.27
C HIS A 104 2.15 0.94 -23.20
N ARG A 105 1.76 1.56 -24.30
CA ARG A 105 1.59 3.00 -24.40
C ARG A 105 0.27 3.43 -23.75
N ALA A 106 0.33 4.44 -22.89
CA ALA A 106 -0.83 5.05 -22.27
C ALA A 106 -0.75 6.58 -22.36
N LEU A 107 -1.89 7.21 -22.62
CA LEU A 107 -2.07 8.65 -22.49
C LEU A 107 -2.37 8.95 -21.03
N VAL A 108 -1.57 9.81 -20.43
CA VAL A 108 -1.83 10.37 -19.09
C VAL A 108 -2.13 11.84 -19.27
N LEU A 109 -3.36 12.22 -18.92
CA LEU A 109 -3.82 13.61 -18.95
C LEU A 109 -3.09 14.47 -17.91
N PRO A 110 -3.13 15.80 -17.99
CA PRO A 110 -2.54 16.65 -16.97
C PRO A 110 -3.15 16.38 -15.60
N PHE A 111 -2.34 16.38 -14.56
CA PHE A 111 -2.77 16.18 -13.18
C PHE A 111 -1.81 16.84 -12.20
N SER A 112 -2.27 17.03 -10.97
CA SER A 112 -1.42 17.43 -9.86
C SER A 112 -1.43 16.33 -8.80
N LEU A 113 -0.25 15.97 -8.27
CA LEU A 113 -0.10 14.95 -7.23
C LEU A 113 0.36 15.60 -5.93
N ALA A 114 -0.28 15.23 -4.82
CA ALA A 114 0.10 15.71 -3.50
C ALA A 114 1.55 15.32 -3.16
N THR A 115 2.29 16.26 -2.57
CA THR A 115 3.72 16.08 -2.27
C THR A 115 3.99 14.99 -1.23
N ARG A 116 2.99 14.62 -0.43
CA ARG A 116 3.08 13.59 0.62
C ARG A 116 1.76 12.85 0.81
N PRO A 117 1.75 11.70 1.52
CA PRO A 117 0.52 11.05 1.93
C PRO A 117 -0.33 11.93 2.86
N VAL A 118 -1.63 11.64 2.95
CA VAL A 118 -2.56 12.21 3.92
C VAL A 118 -2.15 11.79 5.33
N THR A 119 -2.12 12.75 6.25
CA THR A 119 -1.75 12.49 7.65
C THR A 119 -2.96 12.10 8.51
N ASN A 120 -2.68 11.50 9.66
CA ASN A 120 -3.70 11.22 10.68
C ASN A 120 -4.45 12.48 11.11
N GLY A 121 -3.76 13.63 11.23
CA GLY A 121 -4.39 14.90 11.59
C GLY A 121 -5.39 15.40 10.55
N GLU A 122 -5.05 15.28 9.27
CA GLU A 122 -5.97 15.61 8.18
C GLU A 122 -7.16 14.64 8.15
N TYR A 123 -6.92 13.36 8.43
CA TYR A 123 -7.99 12.36 8.49
C TYR A 123 -8.90 12.54 9.71
N LEU A 124 -8.35 12.98 10.85
CA LEU A 124 -9.14 13.37 12.03
C LEU A 124 -10.10 14.50 11.70
N ALA A 125 -9.68 15.52 10.96
CA ALA A 125 -10.56 16.59 10.52
C ALA A 125 -11.75 16.08 9.67
N PHE A 126 -11.53 15.05 8.81
CA PHE A 126 -12.59 14.37 8.09
C PHE A 126 -13.58 13.68 9.05
N ILE A 127 -13.06 12.91 10.02
CA ILE A 127 -13.90 12.25 11.05
C ILE A 127 -14.74 13.30 11.81
N GLU A 128 -14.09 14.34 12.30
CA GLU A 128 -14.72 15.39 13.13
C GLU A 128 -15.75 16.21 12.35
N SER A 129 -15.59 16.34 11.03
CA SER A 129 -16.58 16.98 10.16
C SER A 129 -17.82 16.10 9.89
N GLY A 130 -17.88 14.91 10.48
CA GLY A 130 -18.95 13.94 10.27
C GLY A 130 -18.79 13.12 8.98
N GLY A 131 -17.56 12.94 8.49
CA GLY A 131 -17.28 12.24 7.23
C GLY A 131 -17.90 10.85 7.13
N TYR A 132 -17.96 10.10 8.23
CA TYR A 132 -18.58 8.77 8.28
C TYR A 132 -20.12 8.77 8.35
N THR A 133 -20.75 9.93 8.53
CA THR A 133 -22.20 10.08 8.63
C THR A 133 -22.83 10.81 7.44
N ARG A 134 -22.02 11.18 6.45
CA ARG A 134 -22.41 12.01 5.31
C ARG A 134 -22.31 11.20 4.00
N PRO A 135 -23.44 10.64 3.50
CA PRO A 135 -23.46 9.73 2.35
C PRO A 135 -22.92 10.34 1.05
N GLU A 136 -22.97 11.67 0.90
CA GLU A 136 -22.56 12.36 -0.31
C GLU A 136 -21.06 12.21 -0.65
N PHE A 137 -20.22 11.80 0.31
CA PHE A 137 -18.80 11.56 0.04
C PHE A 137 -18.52 10.16 -0.42
N TRP A 138 -19.41 9.20 -0.19
CA TRP A 138 -19.17 7.78 -0.31
C TRP A 138 -19.69 7.20 -1.62
N LEU A 139 -18.94 6.29 -2.19
CA LEU A 139 -19.47 5.37 -3.19
C LEU A 139 -20.60 4.54 -2.58
N SER A 140 -21.60 4.17 -3.39
CA SER A 140 -22.80 3.44 -2.91
C SER A 140 -22.45 2.18 -2.09
N LEU A 141 -21.56 1.33 -2.62
CA LEU A 141 -21.12 0.14 -1.90
C LEU A 141 -20.31 0.48 -0.65
N GLY A 142 -19.51 1.56 -0.70
CA GLY A 142 -18.76 2.07 0.46
C GLY A 142 -19.69 2.52 1.57
N TRP A 143 -20.75 3.27 1.23
CA TRP A 143 -21.76 3.67 2.20
C TRP A 143 -22.46 2.49 2.86
N THR A 144 -22.82 1.47 2.08
CA THR A 144 -23.38 0.23 2.62
C THR A 144 -22.40 -0.46 3.55
N THR A 145 -21.14 -0.57 3.15
CA THR A 145 -20.07 -1.24 3.92
C THR A 145 -19.82 -0.57 5.28
N VAL A 146 -19.71 0.76 5.32
CA VAL A 146 -19.42 1.46 6.59
C VAL A 146 -20.59 1.45 7.56
N ASN A 147 -21.82 1.27 7.06
CA ASN A 147 -23.04 1.18 7.88
C ASN A 147 -23.49 -0.26 8.13
N GLU A 148 -22.71 -1.27 7.72
CA GLU A 148 -23.06 -2.68 7.89
C GLU A 148 -23.24 -3.02 9.38
N PRO A 149 -24.45 -3.41 9.83
CA PRO A 149 -24.71 -3.69 11.26
C PRO A 149 -23.85 -4.84 11.80
N ALA A 150 -23.53 -5.84 10.98
CA ALA A 150 -22.73 -6.99 11.39
C ALA A 150 -21.28 -6.60 11.73
N SER A 151 -20.77 -5.52 11.15
CA SER A 151 -19.42 -4.97 11.48
C SER A 151 -19.46 -3.96 12.64
N GLY A 152 -20.63 -3.62 13.15
CA GLY A 152 -20.81 -2.58 14.18
C GLY A 152 -20.72 -1.15 13.62
N GLY A 153 -20.66 -1.00 12.29
CA GLY A 153 -20.39 0.28 11.64
C GLY A 153 -18.92 0.70 11.74
N TRP A 154 -18.51 1.59 10.84
CA TRP A 154 -17.16 2.16 10.89
C TRP A 154 -17.25 3.65 11.24
N GLU A 155 -16.38 4.10 12.13
CA GLU A 155 -16.30 5.50 12.57
C GLU A 155 -14.89 6.08 12.40
N ALA A 156 -13.90 5.22 12.13
CA ALA A 156 -12.49 5.57 12.02
C ALA A 156 -11.71 4.48 11.28
N PRO A 157 -10.44 4.71 10.91
CA PRO A 157 -9.54 3.68 10.39
C PRO A 157 -9.49 2.44 11.29
N LEU A 158 -9.22 1.28 10.73
CA LEU A 158 -9.09 0.04 11.51
C LEU A 158 -8.01 0.20 12.59
N TYR A 159 -8.24 -0.40 13.76
CA TYR A 159 -7.38 -0.33 14.95
C TYR A 159 -7.43 1.01 15.73
N TRP A 160 -8.22 1.98 15.29
CA TRP A 160 -8.43 3.18 16.08
C TRP A 160 -9.56 3.00 17.07
N VAL A 161 -9.38 3.53 18.28
CA VAL A 161 -10.39 3.54 19.34
C VAL A 161 -10.38 4.88 20.05
N LYS A 162 -11.55 5.38 20.45
CA LYS A 162 -11.67 6.62 21.21
C LYS A 162 -11.66 6.31 22.70
N ARG A 163 -10.73 6.92 23.47
CA ARG A 163 -10.62 6.77 24.92
C ARG A 163 -10.42 8.16 25.55
N ASP A 164 -11.24 8.50 26.53
CA ASP A 164 -11.16 9.78 27.25
C ASP A 164 -11.10 11.00 26.32
N GLY A 165 -11.91 10.97 25.25
CA GLY A 165 -11.98 12.04 24.23
C GLY A 165 -10.81 12.07 23.25
N LYS A 166 -9.84 11.20 23.36
CA LYS A 166 -8.67 11.11 22.45
C LYS A 166 -8.71 9.86 21.62
N TRP A 167 -8.14 9.94 20.40
CA TRP A 167 -7.97 8.80 19.54
C TRP A 167 -6.67 8.05 19.85
N TRP A 168 -6.78 6.75 19.94
CA TRP A 168 -5.68 5.80 20.14
C TRP A 168 -5.69 4.80 18.99
N ASN A 169 -4.53 4.31 18.60
CA ASN A 169 -4.42 3.22 17.64
C ASN A 169 -3.60 2.06 18.22
N PHE A 170 -3.97 0.84 17.81
CA PHE A 170 -3.15 -0.33 18.09
C PHE A 170 -2.04 -0.42 17.04
N THR A 171 -0.81 -0.54 17.53
CA THR A 171 0.41 -0.74 16.72
C THR A 171 1.12 -2.01 17.15
N LEU A 172 2.11 -2.48 16.37
CA LEU A 172 2.96 -3.60 16.80
C LEU A 172 3.87 -3.26 18.00
N SER A 173 3.94 -2.00 18.41
CA SER A 173 4.54 -1.57 19.69
C SER A 173 3.52 -1.34 20.81
N GLY A 174 2.27 -1.74 20.60
CA GLY A 174 1.17 -1.63 21.57
C GLY A 174 0.20 -0.50 21.26
N MET A 175 -0.69 -0.22 22.24
CA MET A 175 -1.62 0.90 22.15
C MET A 175 -0.90 2.22 22.36
N ARG A 176 -1.15 3.20 21.48
CA ARG A 176 -0.60 4.55 21.61
C ARG A 176 -1.62 5.60 21.17
N GLN A 177 -1.47 6.82 21.64
CA GLN A 177 -2.24 7.93 21.11
C GLN A 177 -1.88 8.12 19.63
N VAL A 178 -2.87 8.47 18.81
CA VAL A 178 -2.66 8.74 17.38
C VAL A 178 -1.72 9.93 17.23
N ASP A 179 -0.66 9.74 16.45
CA ASP A 179 0.26 10.82 16.08
C ASP A 179 -0.26 11.48 14.79
N GLU A 180 -0.69 12.74 14.91
CA GLU A 180 -1.28 13.48 13.81
C GLU A 180 -0.32 13.71 12.62
N SER A 181 0.99 13.57 12.85
CA SER A 181 2.01 13.78 11.82
C SER A 181 2.32 12.55 10.98
N GLU A 182 1.85 11.37 11.36
CA GLU A 182 2.07 10.15 10.61
C GLU A 182 1.04 10.00 9.48
N PRO A 183 1.39 9.35 8.35
CA PRO A 183 0.42 8.96 7.33
C PRO A 183 -0.72 8.14 7.94
N VAL A 184 -1.95 8.47 7.56
CA VAL A 184 -3.09 7.63 7.93
C VAL A 184 -2.92 6.25 7.29
N THR A 185 -3.20 5.21 8.07
CA THR A 185 -3.08 3.82 7.60
C THR A 185 -4.23 2.96 8.08
N HIS A 186 -4.39 1.79 7.44
CA HIS A 186 -5.50 0.87 7.67
C HIS A 186 -6.86 1.45 7.30
N VAL A 187 -6.89 2.12 6.17
CA VAL A 187 -8.09 2.62 5.50
C VAL A 187 -8.43 1.77 4.28
N SER A 188 -9.70 1.52 4.04
CA SER A 188 -10.20 0.88 2.82
C SER A 188 -10.13 1.83 1.62
N TYR A 189 -10.30 1.30 0.40
CA TYR A 189 -10.48 2.13 -0.77
C TYR A 189 -11.67 3.08 -0.63
N PHE A 190 -12.77 2.60 -0.05
CA PHE A 190 -13.97 3.43 0.17
C PHE A 190 -13.70 4.60 1.12
N GLU A 191 -12.94 4.38 2.18
CA GLU A 191 -12.54 5.43 3.12
C GLU A 191 -11.58 6.42 2.44
N ALA A 192 -10.65 5.93 1.62
CA ALA A 192 -9.73 6.77 0.87
C ALA A 192 -10.43 7.65 -0.18
N ASP A 193 -11.39 7.09 -0.92
CA ASP A 193 -12.20 7.83 -1.90
C ASP A 193 -13.12 8.85 -1.22
N ALA A 194 -13.78 8.48 -0.11
CA ALA A 194 -14.62 9.39 0.65
C ALA A 194 -13.83 10.58 1.22
N PHE A 195 -12.63 10.33 1.74
CA PHE A 195 -11.72 11.40 2.19
C PHE A 195 -11.32 12.32 1.01
N ALA A 196 -10.99 11.74 -0.14
CA ALA A 196 -10.62 12.49 -1.32
C ALA A 196 -11.78 13.41 -1.78
N ASN A 197 -13.00 12.88 -1.85
CA ASN A 197 -14.21 13.65 -2.19
C ASN A 197 -14.47 14.77 -1.18
N TRP A 198 -14.37 14.49 0.11
CA TRP A 198 -14.52 15.51 1.17
C TRP A 198 -13.50 16.64 1.04
N SER A 199 -12.27 16.31 0.66
CA SER A 199 -11.18 17.30 0.50
C SER A 199 -11.23 18.07 -0.82
N GLY A 200 -12.22 17.81 -1.70
CA GLY A 200 -12.31 18.41 -3.03
C GLY A 200 -11.20 17.95 -3.97
N ALA A 201 -10.73 16.71 -3.81
CA ALA A 201 -9.67 16.08 -4.58
C ALA A 201 -10.13 14.69 -5.05
N ARG A 202 -9.22 13.91 -5.60
CA ARG A 202 -9.43 12.51 -5.99
C ARG A 202 -8.20 11.65 -5.65
N LEU A 203 -8.34 10.35 -5.75
CA LEU A 203 -7.18 9.45 -5.77
C LEU A 203 -6.49 9.53 -7.15
N PRO A 204 -5.16 9.30 -7.23
CA PRO A 204 -4.47 9.16 -8.50
C PRO A 204 -4.90 7.88 -9.22
N THR A 205 -4.77 7.85 -10.54
CA THR A 205 -4.73 6.60 -11.28
C THR A 205 -3.39 5.89 -11.06
N GLU A 206 -3.33 4.58 -11.30
CA GLU A 206 -2.06 3.86 -11.23
C GLU A 206 -1.01 4.37 -12.23
N PHE A 207 -1.46 4.89 -13.38
CA PHE A 207 -0.58 5.45 -14.42
C PHE A 207 -0.04 6.83 -14.03
N GLU A 208 -0.84 7.67 -13.39
CA GLU A 208 -0.39 8.94 -12.82
C GLU A 208 0.65 8.71 -11.74
N TRP A 209 0.43 7.71 -10.89
CA TRP A 209 1.35 7.32 -9.83
C TRP A 209 2.69 6.83 -10.42
N GLU A 210 2.65 5.90 -11.38
CA GLU A 210 3.84 5.34 -12.04
C GLU A 210 4.64 6.43 -12.77
N ARG A 211 3.97 7.35 -13.45
CA ARG A 211 4.61 8.54 -14.04
C ARG A 211 5.32 9.39 -12.98
N ALA A 212 4.67 9.63 -11.86
CA ALA A 212 5.18 10.52 -10.83
C ALA A 212 6.45 9.98 -10.16
N VAL A 213 6.62 8.66 -10.10
CA VAL A 213 7.82 8.03 -9.51
C VAL A 213 8.94 7.78 -10.53
N ALA A 214 8.73 8.08 -11.80
CA ALA A 214 9.73 7.87 -12.84
C ALA A 214 11.04 8.58 -12.49
N GLY A 215 12.12 7.80 -12.35
CA GLY A 215 13.46 8.29 -11.99
C GLY A 215 13.67 8.61 -10.51
N LEU A 216 12.67 8.42 -9.65
CA LEU A 216 12.86 8.54 -8.21
C LEU A 216 13.54 7.27 -7.65
N PRO A 217 14.45 7.40 -6.69
CA PRO A 217 15.05 6.26 -6.03
C PRO A 217 14.01 5.52 -5.19
N ILE A 218 14.09 4.20 -5.16
CA ILE A 218 13.29 3.36 -4.24
C ILE A 218 13.89 3.49 -2.84
N ALA A 219 13.42 4.48 -2.10
CA ALA A 219 13.86 4.76 -0.74
C ALA A 219 12.68 5.20 0.12
N GLY A 220 12.58 4.66 1.33
CA GLY A 220 11.48 4.95 2.23
C GLY A 220 11.54 4.13 3.52
N ASN A 221 10.46 4.17 4.26
CA ASN A 221 10.30 3.40 5.48
C ASN A 221 9.70 2.03 5.12
N PHE A 222 10.58 1.05 4.93
CA PHE A 222 10.27 -0.33 4.64
C PHE A 222 10.46 -1.23 5.87
N VAL A 223 10.17 -2.54 5.73
CA VAL A 223 10.35 -3.51 6.82
C VAL A 223 11.78 -3.55 7.35
N ASP A 224 12.74 -3.25 6.50
CA ASP A 224 14.18 -3.20 6.81
C ASP A 224 14.51 -2.24 7.97
N THR A 225 13.72 -1.18 8.14
CA THR A 225 13.82 -0.25 9.28
C THR A 225 13.34 -0.87 10.59
N GLN A 226 12.58 -1.97 10.52
CA GLN A 226 11.94 -2.65 11.63
C GLN A 226 11.02 -1.75 12.46
N ARG A 227 10.53 -0.67 11.86
CA ARG A 227 9.59 0.25 12.50
C ARG A 227 8.18 -0.36 12.56
N PHE A 228 7.77 -1.12 11.55
CA PHE A 228 6.44 -1.73 11.41
C PHE A 228 5.27 -0.75 11.60
N HIS A 229 5.49 0.51 11.25
CA HIS A 229 4.51 1.58 11.34
C HIS A 229 4.96 2.75 10.44
N PRO A 230 4.03 3.52 9.85
CA PRO A 230 4.40 4.70 9.07
C PRO A 230 5.24 5.69 9.87
N ALA A 231 6.16 6.36 9.19
CA ALA A 231 6.98 7.40 9.78
C ALA A 231 6.31 8.77 9.65
N PRO A 232 6.48 9.68 10.62
CA PRO A 232 5.96 11.04 10.50
C PRO A 232 6.42 11.72 9.21
N VAL A 233 5.52 12.47 8.58
CA VAL A 233 5.86 13.28 7.41
C VAL A 233 6.77 14.44 7.79
N ALA A 234 7.51 14.98 6.82
CA ALA A 234 8.34 16.15 7.08
C ALA A 234 7.48 17.35 7.48
N ALA A 235 7.88 18.06 8.53
CA ALA A 235 7.17 19.25 9.01
C ALA A 235 7.12 20.36 7.95
N GLN A 236 8.19 20.48 7.15
CA GLN A 236 8.31 21.49 6.10
C GLN A 236 8.37 20.79 4.72
N PRO A 237 7.39 20.97 3.85
CA PRO A 237 7.44 20.43 2.50
C PRO A 237 8.51 21.19 1.69
N ASN A 238 9.33 20.45 0.96
CA ASN A 238 10.35 21.02 0.06
C ASN A 238 9.84 21.23 -1.38
N GLY A 239 8.52 21.11 -1.60
CA GLY A 239 7.90 21.21 -2.92
C GLY A 239 8.14 20.00 -3.84
N LYS A 240 8.78 18.94 -3.33
CA LYS A 240 9.05 17.69 -4.06
C LYS A 240 8.17 16.56 -3.52
N LEU A 241 8.00 15.53 -4.33
CA LEU A 241 7.34 14.30 -3.89
C LEU A 241 8.16 13.62 -2.79
N GLN A 242 7.49 13.25 -1.71
CA GLN A 242 8.06 12.59 -0.53
C GLN A 242 7.26 11.34 -0.20
N GLN A 243 7.91 10.35 0.40
CA GLN A 243 7.27 9.12 0.85
C GLN A 243 6.45 8.43 -0.26
N MET A 244 6.97 8.44 -1.51
CA MET A 244 6.35 7.72 -2.62
C MET A 244 6.51 6.21 -2.46
N TYR A 245 7.50 5.79 -1.68
CA TYR A 245 7.79 4.39 -1.41
C TYR A 245 7.84 4.12 0.09
N GLY A 246 7.34 2.95 0.48
CA GLY A 246 7.25 2.54 1.87
C GLY A 246 6.12 3.26 2.62
N ASP A 247 6.18 3.27 3.93
CA ASP A 247 5.17 3.80 4.85
C ASP A 247 3.79 3.14 4.67
N VAL A 248 3.06 3.46 3.60
CA VAL A 248 1.72 2.94 3.31
C VAL A 248 1.56 2.58 1.83
N TRP A 249 0.89 1.49 1.53
CA TRP A 249 0.37 1.23 0.20
C TRP A 249 -0.65 2.30 -0.17
N GLU A 250 -0.41 3.04 -1.24
CA GLU A 250 -1.28 4.13 -1.67
C GLU A 250 -2.40 3.60 -2.58
N TRP A 251 -3.66 3.76 -2.16
CA TRP A 251 -4.80 3.45 -2.99
C TRP A 251 -4.82 4.31 -4.26
N THR A 252 -5.06 3.67 -5.38
CA THR A 252 -5.33 4.35 -6.65
C THR A 252 -6.80 4.18 -7.04
N ARG A 253 -7.33 5.07 -7.87
CA ARG A 253 -8.67 4.93 -8.43
C ARG A 253 -8.78 3.91 -9.57
N SER A 254 -7.69 3.21 -9.88
CA SER A 254 -7.65 2.22 -10.95
C SER A 254 -8.19 0.88 -10.48
N ALA A 255 -9.16 0.34 -11.22
CA ALA A 255 -9.55 -1.05 -11.05
C ALA A 255 -8.40 -1.97 -11.45
N TYR A 256 -8.24 -3.08 -10.73
CA TYR A 256 -7.24 -4.09 -11.06
C TYR A 256 -7.70 -4.91 -12.27
N LEU A 257 -7.23 -4.51 -13.44
CA LEU A 257 -7.54 -5.12 -14.74
C LEU A 257 -6.25 -5.56 -15.44
N PRO A 258 -6.34 -6.52 -16.40
CA PRO A 258 -5.20 -6.88 -17.22
C PRO A 258 -4.75 -5.69 -18.08
N TYR A 259 -3.44 -5.53 -18.24
CA TYR A 259 -2.90 -4.60 -19.21
C TYR A 259 -3.19 -5.08 -20.67
N PRO A 260 -3.24 -4.16 -21.65
CA PRO A 260 -3.43 -4.54 -23.03
C PRO A 260 -2.43 -5.60 -23.49
N GLY A 261 -2.93 -6.72 -24.03
CA GLY A 261 -2.08 -7.83 -24.44
C GLY A 261 -1.63 -8.79 -23.34
N TYR A 262 -2.14 -8.63 -22.12
CA TYR A 262 -1.86 -9.57 -21.03
C TYR A 262 -2.35 -10.98 -21.36
N HIS A 263 -1.48 -11.95 -21.09
CA HIS A 263 -1.79 -13.37 -21.14
C HIS A 263 -1.19 -14.04 -19.90
N ALA A 264 -2.01 -14.76 -19.16
CA ALA A 264 -1.52 -15.56 -18.05
C ALA A 264 -0.56 -16.64 -18.54
N ALA A 265 0.57 -16.83 -17.84
CA ALA A 265 1.47 -17.92 -18.14
C ALA A 265 0.78 -19.28 -17.94
N PRO A 266 1.18 -20.35 -18.63
CA PRO A 266 0.63 -21.68 -18.39
C PRO A 266 1.04 -22.21 -17.01
N GLY A 267 0.17 -23.06 -16.42
CA GLY A 267 0.44 -23.73 -15.15
C GLY A 267 0.33 -22.82 -13.93
N ALA A 268 0.99 -23.20 -12.86
CA ALA A 268 0.87 -22.55 -11.55
C ALA A 268 1.30 -21.06 -11.53
N LEU A 269 2.22 -20.67 -12.40
CA LEU A 269 2.67 -19.28 -12.51
C LEU A 269 1.55 -18.36 -13.00
N GLY A 270 0.74 -18.79 -13.97
CA GLY A 270 -0.36 -17.99 -14.52
C GLY A 270 -1.60 -17.92 -13.63
N GLU A 271 -1.69 -18.80 -12.63
CA GLU A 271 -2.78 -18.74 -11.64
C GLU A 271 -2.59 -17.66 -10.57
N TYR A 272 -1.42 -17.01 -10.55
CA TYR A 272 -1.00 -16.20 -9.42
C TYR A 272 -1.73 -14.84 -9.35
N ASN A 273 -1.84 -14.12 -10.45
CA ASN A 273 -2.40 -12.76 -10.47
C ASN A 273 -3.69 -12.64 -11.31
N GLY A 274 -3.73 -13.25 -12.49
CA GLY A 274 -4.80 -13.05 -13.45
C GLY A 274 -6.20 -13.38 -12.93
N LYS A 275 -6.33 -14.44 -12.15
CA LYS A 275 -7.64 -14.85 -11.58
C LYS A 275 -8.22 -13.87 -10.54
N PHE A 276 -7.42 -12.94 -10.05
CA PHE A 276 -7.85 -11.91 -9.08
C PHE A 276 -8.27 -10.59 -9.74
N MET A 277 -8.17 -10.46 -11.07
CA MET A 277 -8.53 -9.25 -11.81
C MET A 277 -10.06 -9.06 -11.90
N SER A 278 -10.70 -9.02 -10.74
CA SER A 278 -12.14 -8.79 -10.60
C SER A 278 -12.44 -8.18 -9.23
N ASN A 279 -13.18 -7.06 -9.23
CA ASN A 279 -13.62 -6.38 -8.01
C ASN A 279 -12.49 -6.03 -7.02
N GLN A 280 -11.35 -5.63 -7.54
CA GLN A 280 -10.21 -5.19 -6.75
C GLN A 280 -9.68 -3.86 -7.29
N MET A 281 -9.02 -3.09 -6.41
CA MET A 281 -8.41 -1.81 -6.72
C MET A 281 -6.90 -1.90 -6.58
N VAL A 282 -6.18 -1.16 -7.43
CA VAL A 282 -4.71 -1.15 -7.43
C VAL A 282 -4.15 -0.27 -6.32
N LEU A 283 -3.10 -0.77 -5.67
CA LEU A 283 -2.27 -0.02 -4.71
C LEU A 283 -0.82 0.03 -5.21
N ARG A 284 -0.14 1.10 -4.86
CA ARG A 284 1.24 1.37 -5.29
C ARG A 284 2.15 1.74 -4.10
N GLY A 285 3.45 1.57 -4.26
CA GLY A 285 4.48 2.17 -3.42
C GLY A 285 5.09 1.29 -2.33
N GLY A 286 4.43 0.23 -1.91
CA GLY A 286 4.88 -0.56 -0.75
C GLY A 286 4.48 0.06 0.58
N SER A 287 4.74 -0.65 1.67
CA SER A 287 4.43 -0.22 3.03
C SER A 287 5.61 -0.38 3.98
N CYS A 288 5.44 0.04 5.23
CA CYS A 288 6.40 -0.18 6.31
C CYS A 288 6.59 -1.67 6.68
N ALA A 289 5.82 -2.57 6.08
CA ALA A 289 5.94 -4.02 6.23
C ALA A 289 6.49 -4.71 4.97
N THR A 290 6.63 -3.99 3.87
CA THR A 290 7.17 -4.49 2.60
C THR A 290 8.71 -4.47 2.63
N SER A 291 9.37 -5.45 2.03
CA SER A 291 10.83 -5.45 1.81
C SER A 291 11.23 -4.45 0.72
N GLN A 292 12.28 -3.67 0.93
CA GLN A 292 12.72 -2.64 -0.03
C GLN A 292 13.10 -3.25 -1.39
N ASN A 293 13.80 -4.37 -1.40
CA ASN A 293 14.22 -5.05 -2.63
C ASN A 293 13.09 -5.82 -3.34
N HIS A 294 11.89 -5.83 -2.75
CA HIS A 294 10.69 -6.42 -3.35
C HIS A 294 9.94 -5.41 -4.24
N ILE A 295 10.11 -4.10 -3.99
CA ILE A 295 9.35 -3.04 -4.65
C ILE A 295 10.01 -2.58 -5.95
N ARG A 296 9.17 -2.29 -6.93
CA ARG A 296 9.48 -1.70 -8.23
C ARG A 296 8.51 -0.56 -8.53
N PRO A 297 8.86 0.41 -9.38
CA PRO A 297 7.94 1.46 -9.83
C PRO A 297 6.66 0.89 -10.48
N THR A 298 6.78 -0.27 -11.11
CA THR A 298 5.71 -0.96 -11.85
C THR A 298 4.88 -1.92 -11.00
N TYR A 299 5.31 -2.20 -9.73
CA TYR A 299 4.63 -3.16 -8.86
C TYR A 299 3.16 -2.79 -8.66
N ARG A 300 2.27 -3.75 -8.92
CA ARG A 300 0.82 -3.60 -8.77
C ARG A 300 0.32 -4.50 -7.64
N ASN A 301 0.11 -3.94 -6.46
CA ASN A 301 -0.61 -4.61 -5.38
C ASN A 301 -2.11 -4.38 -5.56
N PHE A 302 -2.95 -5.26 -5.03
CA PHE A 302 -4.39 -5.20 -5.24
C PHE A 302 -5.16 -5.82 -4.08
N PHE A 303 -6.28 -5.18 -3.70
CA PHE A 303 -7.22 -5.70 -2.70
C PHE A 303 -8.65 -5.32 -3.06
N GLN A 304 -9.61 -6.07 -2.51
CA GLN A 304 -11.01 -5.70 -2.58
C GLN A 304 -11.21 -4.34 -1.88
N PRO A 305 -12.12 -3.50 -2.39
CA PRO A 305 -12.23 -2.10 -1.95
C PRO A 305 -12.63 -1.91 -0.48
N GLU A 306 -13.24 -2.92 0.16
CA GLU A 306 -13.58 -2.86 1.59
C GLU A 306 -12.44 -3.29 2.53
N LYS A 307 -11.35 -3.86 2.01
CA LYS A 307 -10.24 -4.36 2.85
C LYS A 307 -9.42 -3.21 3.42
N ARG A 308 -9.08 -3.27 4.73
CA ARG A 308 -8.34 -2.23 5.44
C ARG A 308 -7.33 -2.76 6.48
N TRP A 309 -7.09 -4.07 6.50
CA TRP A 309 -6.15 -4.70 7.44
C TRP A 309 -4.68 -4.57 6.99
N GLN A 310 -4.41 -4.26 5.74
CA GLN A 310 -3.08 -3.93 5.23
C GLN A 310 -2.65 -2.53 5.68
N PHE A 311 -1.35 -2.21 5.57
CA PHE A 311 -0.85 -0.85 5.78
C PHE A 311 -1.18 0.04 4.56
N THR A 312 -2.45 0.24 4.33
CA THR A 312 -3.00 1.02 3.21
C THR A 312 -3.24 2.47 3.63
N GLY A 313 -2.97 3.40 2.73
CA GLY A 313 -3.11 4.83 2.99
C GLY A 313 -3.54 5.62 1.75
N ILE A 314 -3.40 6.93 1.81
CA ILE A 314 -3.99 7.87 0.87
C ILE A 314 -2.95 8.86 0.37
N ARG A 315 -2.84 9.03 -0.95
CA ARG A 315 -2.27 10.22 -1.57
C ARG A 315 -3.30 10.84 -2.50
N LEU A 316 -3.40 12.16 -2.47
CA LEU A 316 -4.38 12.90 -3.26
C LEU A 316 -3.82 13.30 -4.62
N ALA A 317 -4.70 13.35 -5.59
CA ALA A 317 -4.48 13.97 -6.88
C ALA A 317 -5.58 14.99 -7.18
N ARG A 318 -5.34 15.87 -8.14
CA ARG A 318 -6.29 16.86 -8.65
C ARG A 318 -6.21 16.93 -10.15
N ASP A 319 -7.34 17.22 -10.77
CA ASP A 319 -7.37 17.63 -12.16
C ASP A 319 -6.91 19.10 -12.28
N PRO A 320 -6.33 19.53 -13.41
CA PRO A 320 -5.99 20.93 -13.63
C PRO A 320 -7.23 21.82 -13.48
N LYS A 321 -7.01 23.03 -13.00
CA LYS A 321 -8.09 24.04 -12.94
C LYS A 321 -8.35 24.64 -14.29
#